data_b0c327a5c40b921dd7decc4bc5b3c45b
#
_entry.id   b0c327a5c40b921dd7decc4bc5b3c45b
#
_cell.length_a   1.000
_cell.length_b   1.000
_cell.length_c   1.000
_cell.angle_alpha   90.00
_cell.angle_beta   90.00
_cell.angle_gamma   90.00
#
_symmetry.space_group_name_H-M   'P 1'
#
loop_
_entity.id
_entity.type
_entity.pdbx_description
1 polymer ?
#
loop_
_entity_poly.entity_id
_entity_poly.type
_entity_poly.pdbx_seq_one_letter_code
_entity_poly.pdbx_strand_id
1 'polypeptide(L)'
;MKKALKILLLLVFVVSLSACAKNNSQETTETKKEETTKEDTNKVEIKKEEKKEENFAERKGTLTTNVDLSKYDKGKSVKLWLPIPQDSDYQKISNVKVDLDEAHAKQQQTTDKLGNKMLYVEWDNEATDRKVSLSFDAERKEIKRGELTEKEDQAKKDELKEFLQPNSMMPVDGKVKELADKITEGKTTDLDKVKAIYDWTIANMNRDESVKGCGTGEVEKLLDMPQGKCTDIHSVFVALCRAAGVPAREIFGVRMSKKASDDETKGQHCWSEFYLQGQGWVKADPGDVLKAVLKQKLDKSDEKTKELADYYWGGMDSLRVALTTGRDLTLEPKQDDKPLNNFGYPYAEVEGKALDYYNPADFEYNIKFEEAK
;
A
#
# COMPACT_ATOMS: atom_id res chain seq x y z
N MET A 1 -9.54 -50.35 -36.44
CA MET A 1 -8.21 -50.88 -36.79
C MET A 1 -7.17 -50.11 -36.00
N LYS A 2 -6.64 -50.80 -34.98
CA LYS A 2 -5.23 -51.12 -34.71
C LYS A 2 -4.30 -49.87 -34.74
N LYS A 3 -3.49 -49.51 -33.75
CA LYS A 3 -2.78 -50.24 -32.70
C LYS A 3 -2.37 -49.34 -31.55
N ALA A 4 -2.43 -49.87 -30.34
CA ALA A 4 -1.74 -49.42 -29.15
C ALA A 4 -0.23 -49.64 -29.25
N LEU A 5 0.59 -48.83 -28.58
CA LEU A 5 1.90 -49.28 -28.14
C LEU A 5 2.21 -48.68 -26.76
N LYS A 6 2.21 -49.61 -25.80
CA LYS A 6 2.78 -49.45 -24.46
C LYS A 6 4.29 -49.69 -24.57
N ILE A 7 5.11 -48.90 -23.93
CA ILE A 7 6.44 -49.32 -23.45
C ILE A 7 6.61 -48.87 -22.00
N LEU A 8 6.99 -49.86 -21.25
CA LEU A 8 7.16 -50.01 -19.80
C LEU A 8 8.67 -50.07 -19.49
N LEU A 9 9.02 -49.85 -18.25
CA LEU A 9 10.28 -50.15 -17.54
C LEU A 9 11.41 -49.11 -17.66
N LEU A 10 12.24 -48.82 -16.64
CA LEU A 10 12.70 -49.62 -15.48
C LEU A 10 13.19 -48.71 -14.35
N LEU A 11 12.95 -49.11 -13.14
CA LEU A 11 13.61 -48.68 -11.91
C LEU A 11 15.09 -49.12 -11.90
N VAL A 12 15.99 -48.29 -11.38
CA VAL A 12 17.23 -48.77 -10.75
C VAL A 12 17.43 -48.08 -9.42
N PHE A 13 17.30 -48.82 -8.36
CA PHE A 13 17.77 -48.56 -7.00
C PHE A 13 19.28 -48.86 -6.97
N VAL A 14 20.09 -47.98 -6.41
CA VAL A 14 21.40 -48.33 -5.87
C VAL A 14 21.50 -47.77 -4.46
N VAL A 15 21.45 -48.70 -3.51
CA VAL A 15 21.84 -48.54 -2.12
C VAL A 15 23.30 -48.94 -2.03
N SER A 16 24.13 -48.13 -1.35
CA SER A 16 25.41 -48.64 -0.83
C SER A 16 25.66 -48.03 0.54
N LEU A 17 25.56 -48.96 1.49
CA LEU A 17 26.08 -48.89 2.86
C LEU A 17 27.57 -49.28 2.86
N SER A 18 28.37 -48.67 3.73
CA SER A 18 29.46 -49.28 4.53
C SER A 18 30.13 -48.17 5.32
N ALA A 19 30.08 -48.13 6.60
CA ALA A 19 30.55 -49.00 7.68
C ALA A 19 31.90 -48.54 8.26
N CYS A 20 31.87 -48.35 9.53
CA CYS A 20 32.82 -48.13 10.61
C CYS A 20 34.28 -48.60 10.41
N ALA A 21 35.22 -47.83 11.04
CA ALA A 21 36.30 -48.44 11.83
C ALA A 21 36.71 -47.51 12.97
N LYS A 22 36.60 -48.04 14.17
CA LYS A 22 37.28 -47.58 15.40
C LYS A 22 38.75 -48.02 15.32
N ASN A 23 39.66 -47.22 15.88
CA ASN A 23 40.72 -47.80 16.71
C ASN A 23 41.23 -46.85 17.79
N ASN A 24 41.48 -47.47 18.90
CA ASN A 24 41.90 -47.05 20.24
C ASN A 24 43.45 -47.09 20.33
N SER A 25 44.06 -46.29 21.19
CA SER A 25 45.02 -46.64 22.24
C SER A 25 45.90 -45.47 22.59
N GLN A 26 45.76 -45.12 23.84
CA GLN A 26 46.60 -45.27 25.03
C GLN A 26 47.66 -44.22 25.25
N GLU A 27 47.41 -43.47 26.34
CA GLU A 27 48.17 -43.23 27.54
C GLU A 27 49.66 -42.99 27.45
N THR A 28 50.08 -41.82 27.98
CA THR A 28 51.06 -41.76 29.11
C THR A 28 50.96 -40.44 29.86
N THR A 29 50.87 -40.57 31.17
CA THR A 29 50.98 -39.59 32.25
C THR A 29 52.37 -38.96 32.32
N GLU A 30 52.46 -37.67 32.64
CA GLU A 30 53.31 -37.15 33.71
C GLU A 30 52.99 -35.69 34.11
N THR A 31 53.20 -35.49 35.40
CA THR A 31 52.78 -34.48 36.35
C THR A 31 53.61 -33.17 36.36
N LYS A 32 52.97 -32.10 36.91
CA LYS A 32 53.47 -30.93 37.64
C LYS A 32 53.85 -29.68 36.85
N LYS A 33 53.21 -28.54 37.04
CA LYS A 33 53.27 -27.64 38.24
C LYS A 33 52.31 -26.47 38.05
N GLU A 34 51.73 -26.05 39.17
CA GLU A 34 50.94 -24.81 39.36
C GLU A 34 51.72 -23.57 38.97
N GLU A 35 51.03 -22.67 38.26
CA GLU A 35 51.24 -21.24 38.35
C GLU A 35 49.93 -20.52 38.11
N THR A 36 49.44 -19.86 39.15
CA THR A 36 48.26 -19.01 39.22
C THR A 36 48.49 -17.75 38.38
N THR A 37 47.68 -17.57 37.35
CA THR A 37 47.46 -16.25 36.77
C THR A 37 45.97 -15.96 36.67
N LYS A 38 45.62 -14.79 37.18
CA LYS A 38 44.26 -14.25 37.35
C LYS A 38 43.55 -14.19 36.02
N GLU A 39 42.39 -14.87 35.90
CA GLU A 39 41.41 -14.63 34.86
C GLU A 39 40.76 -13.29 35.09
N ASP A 40 41.04 -12.37 34.17
CA ASP A 40 40.33 -11.11 33.99
C ASP A 40 39.05 -11.43 33.20
N THR A 41 37.94 -11.64 33.89
CA THR A 41 36.63 -11.81 33.31
C THR A 41 36.11 -10.49 32.77
N ASN A 42 36.47 -10.13 31.56
CA ASN A 42 35.82 -9.06 30.82
C ASN A 42 34.42 -9.53 30.45
N LYS A 43 33.45 -9.25 31.32
CA LYS A 43 32.03 -9.25 30.98
C LYS A 43 31.79 -8.16 29.95
N VAL A 44 31.71 -8.52 28.68
CA VAL A 44 31.12 -7.68 27.66
C VAL A 44 29.63 -7.57 27.99
N GLU A 45 29.25 -6.51 28.69
CA GLU A 45 27.86 -6.09 28.74
C GLU A 45 27.40 -5.69 27.33
N ILE A 46 26.69 -6.59 26.68
CA ILE A 46 25.92 -6.24 25.49
C ILE A 46 24.80 -5.33 26.01
N LYS A 47 25.01 -4.01 25.91
CA LYS A 47 23.93 -3.03 26.04
C LYS A 47 22.95 -3.34 24.91
N LYS A 48 21.81 -3.97 25.21
CA LYS A 48 20.63 -3.89 24.39
C LYS A 48 20.27 -2.40 24.30
N GLU A 49 20.60 -1.77 23.20
CA GLU A 49 19.94 -0.52 22.82
C GLU A 49 18.45 -0.85 22.65
N GLU A 50 17.67 -0.51 23.63
CA GLU A 50 16.23 -0.37 23.49
C GLU A 50 16.04 0.70 22.43
N LYS A 51 15.72 0.29 21.19
CA LYS A 51 15.19 1.20 20.19
C LYS A 51 13.93 1.80 20.79
N LYS A 52 14.01 3.06 21.28
CA LYS A 52 12.82 3.85 21.54
C LYS A 52 11.96 3.75 20.31
N GLU A 53 10.75 3.20 20.43
CA GLU A 53 9.73 3.36 19.40
C GLU A 53 9.53 4.86 19.22
N GLU A 54 9.98 5.41 18.10
CA GLU A 54 9.76 6.80 17.74
C GLU A 54 8.24 6.98 17.55
N ASN A 55 7.61 7.63 18.50
CA ASN A 55 6.18 7.91 18.49
C ASN A 55 5.95 9.15 17.62
N PHE A 56 5.58 8.94 16.36
CA PHE A 56 5.20 10.00 15.44
C PHE A 56 3.72 10.38 15.62
N ALA A 57 3.39 11.01 16.76
CA ALA A 57 2.05 11.58 16.97
C ALA A 57 1.71 12.66 15.93
N GLU A 58 2.73 13.34 15.41
CA GLU A 58 2.65 14.32 14.34
C GLU A 58 3.86 14.18 13.41
N ARG A 59 3.66 14.38 12.12
CA ARG A 59 4.72 14.41 11.10
C ARG A 59 4.52 15.61 10.20
N LYS A 60 5.60 16.38 9.98
CA LYS A 60 5.60 17.55 9.10
C LYS A 60 6.77 17.48 8.15
N GLY A 61 6.53 17.88 6.91
CA GLY A 61 7.60 17.97 5.91
C GLY A 61 7.08 18.32 4.54
N THR A 62 8.01 18.53 3.65
CA THR A 62 7.76 18.83 2.23
C THR A 62 7.88 17.56 1.41
N LEU A 63 6.89 17.30 0.59
CA LEU A 63 6.92 16.29 -0.46
C LEU A 63 7.08 17.00 -1.81
N THR A 64 8.04 16.52 -2.61
CA THR A 64 8.33 17.05 -3.95
C THR A 64 8.30 15.93 -4.96
N THR A 65 7.37 16.01 -5.91
CA THR A 65 7.30 15.11 -7.07
C THR A 65 7.97 15.79 -8.26
N ASN A 66 9.07 15.21 -8.76
CA ASN A 66 9.74 15.67 -9.97
C ASN A 66 9.45 14.69 -11.10
N VAL A 67 9.13 15.20 -12.27
CA VAL A 67 8.88 14.44 -13.50
C VAL A 67 9.78 14.96 -14.61
N ASP A 68 10.38 14.04 -15.38
CA ASP A 68 11.14 14.36 -16.59
C ASP A 68 10.68 13.49 -17.76
N LEU A 69 10.01 14.13 -18.71
CA LEU A 69 9.53 13.53 -19.97
C LEU A 69 10.28 14.05 -21.19
N SER A 70 11.47 14.68 -20.99
CA SER A 70 12.28 15.29 -22.08
C SER A 70 12.85 14.28 -23.07
N LYS A 71 12.84 12.98 -22.70
CA LYS A 71 13.29 11.90 -23.61
C LYS A 71 12.38 11.68 -24.81
N TYR A 72 11.15 12.17 -24.77
CA TYR A 72 10.21 12.05 -25.89
C TYR A 72 10.50 13.11 -26.97
N ASP A 73 10.49 12.68 -28.23
CA ASP A 73 10.89 13.51 -29.35
C ASP A 73 10.03 14.78 -29.46
N LYS A 74 10.65 15.83 -30.01
CA LYS A 74 9.94 17.02 -30.48
C LYS A 74 8.82 16.61 -31.47
N GLY A 75 7.69 17.28 -31.42
CA GLY A 75 6.52 16.96 -32.25
C GLY A 75 5.54 15.99 -31.60
N LYS A 76 5.89 15.40 -30.43
CA LYS A 76 4.99 14.52 -29.68
C LYS A 76 4.05 15.33 -28.78
N SER A 77 2.76 14.95 -28.76
CA SER A 77 1.81 15.40 -27.74
C SER A 77 2.13 14.72 -26.42
N VAL A 78 2.37 15.49 -25.36
CA VAL A 78 2.70 14.99 -24.03
C VAL A 78 1.80 15.67 -23.00
N LYS A 79 1.08 14.86 -22.23
CA LYS A 79 0.16 15.32 -21.17
C LYS A 79 0.55 14.64 -19.86
N LEU A 80 0.40 15.37 -18.76
CA LEU A 80 0.72 14.90 -17.42
C LEU A 80 -0.34 15.34 -16.43
N TRP A 81 -0.70 14.46 -15.51
CA TRP A 81 -1.53 14.76 -14.34
C TRP A 81 -0.79 14.34 -13.07
N LEU A 82 -0.70 15.25 -12.12
CA LEU A 82 -0.13 15.01 -10.80
C LEU A 82 -1.21 15.20 -9.73
N PRO A 83 -1.41 14.24 -8.81
CA PRO A 83 -2.38 14.42 -7.73
C PRO A 83 -1.93 15.51 -6.77
N ILE A 84 -2.84 16.41 -6.40
CA ILE A 84 -2.62 17.44 -5.38
C ILE A 84 -3.39 17.05 -4.13
N PRO A 85 -2.72 16.83 -2.98
CA PRO A 85 -3.41 16.51 -1.75
C PRO A 85 -4.24 17.70 -1.25
N GLN A 86 -5.22 17.41 -0.40
CA GLN A 86 -6.13 18.41 0.15
C GLN A 86 -6.19 18.29 1.67
N ASP A 87 -6.67 19.34 2.32
CA ASP A 87 -6.92 19.38 3.76
C ASP A 87 -7.95 18.34 4.18
N SER A 88 -7.79 17.82 5.39
CA SER A 88 -8.78 17.02 6.10
C SER A 88 -8.63 17.22 7.61
N ASP A 89 -9.45 16.58 8.41
CA ASP A 89 -9.41 16.70 9.88
C ASP A 89 -8.05 16.29 10.48
N TYR A 90 -7.27 15.49 9.77
CA TYR A 90 -6.00 14.92 10.23
C TYR A 90 -4.82 15.26 9.31
N GLN A 91 -5.06 16.04 8.26
CA GLN A 91 -4.06 16.44 7.28
C GLN A 91 -4.20 17.92 6.96
N LYS A 92 -3.10 18.65 7.02
CA LYS A 92 -3.02 20.05 6.58
C LYS A 92 -2.02 20.15 5.44
N ILE A 93 -2.43 20.77 4.33
CA ILE A 93 -1.60 20.99 3.15
C ILE A 93 -1.39 22.49 2.98
N SER A 94 -0.16 22.87 2.70
CA SER A 94 0.18 24.27 2.46
C SER A 94 1.34 24.39 1.46
N ASN A 95 1.65 25.63 1.05
CA ASN A 95 2.79 25.92 0.18
C ASN A 95 2.86 25.08 -1.09
N VAL A 96 1.70 24.78 -1.72
CA VAL A 96 1.67 24.07 -3.00
C VAL A 96 2.34 24.93 -4.06
N LYS A 97 3.45 24.44 -4.64
CA LYS A 97 4.26 25.14 -5.65
C LYS A 97 4.47 24.26 -6.86
N VAL A 98 4.44 24.88 -8.01
CA VAL A 98 4.77 24.26 -9.29
C VAL A 98 5.99 24.98 -9.85
N ASP A 99 7.02 24.23 -10.22
CA ASP A 99 8.16 24.72 -10.96
C ASP A 99 8.11 24.09 -12.36
N LEU A 100 7.85 24.93 -13.36
CA LEU A 100 7.62 24.53 -14.75
C LEU A 100 8.06 25.69 -15.66
N ASP A 101 8.85 25.37 -16.70
CA ASP A 101 9.05 26.33 -17.79
C ASP A 101 7.80 26.39 -18.67
N GLU A 102 7.10 27.52 -18.59
CA GLU A 102 5.85 27.75 -19.32
C GLU A 102 6.05 28.19 -20.77
N ALA A 103 7.31 28.32 -21.27
CA ALA A 103 7.55 28.75 -22.65
C ALA A 103 6.92 27.81 -23.68
N HIS A 104 6.86 26.52 -23.38
CA HIS A 104 6.29 25.47 -24.22
C HIS A 104 5.32 24.53 -23.48
N ALA A 105 4.76 25.00 -22.37
CA ALA A 105 3.83 24.25 -21.54
C ALA A 105 2.63 25.09 -21.11
N LYS A 106 1.49 24.42 -20.95
CA LYS A 106 0.31 24.99 -20.29
C LYS A 106 0.05 24.18 -19.02
N GLN A 107 -0.33 24.84 -17.95
CA GLN A 107 -0.72 24.19 -16.71
C GLN A 107 -2.08 24.70 -16.21
N GLN A 108 -2.78 23.83 -15.51
CA GLN A 108 -3.98 24.22 -14.75
C GLN A 108 -4.18 23.28 -13.56
N GLN A 109 -4.75 23.79 -12.48
CA GLN A 109 -5.24 22.97 -11.38
C GLN A 109 -6.72 22.72 -11.59
N THR A 110 -7.11 21.46 -11.52
CA THR A 110 -8.49 21.00 -11.77
C THR A 110 -8.95 20.04 -10.69
N THR A 111 -10.22 19.67 -10.74
CA THR A 111 -10.82 18.74 -9.77
C THR A 111 -11.78 17.82 -10.51
N ASP A 112 -11.67 16.52 -10.31
CA ASP A 112 -12.60 15.55 -10.89
C ASP A 112 -13.94 15.52 -10.15
N LYS A 113 -14.87 14.68 -10.64
CA LYS A 113 -16.22 14.54 -10.06
C LYS A 113 -16.23 13.99 -8.64
N LEU A 114 -15.17 13.30 -8.19
CA LEU A 114 -15.02 12.77 -6.82
C LEU A 114 -14.33 13.77 -5.89
N GLY A 115 -13.96 14.94 -6.40
CA GLY A 115 -13.27 15.96 -5.62
C GLY A 115 -11.75 15.77 -5.57
N ASN A 116 -11.16 14.86 -6.35
CA ASN A 116 -9.72 14.72 -6.43
C ASN A 116 -9.10 15.91 -7.16
N LYS A 117 -8.24 16.65 -6.47
CA LYS A 117 -7.53 17.79 -7.04
C LYS A 117 -6.27 17.33 -7.76
N MET A 118 -5.95 17.95 -8.90
CA MET A 118 -4.79 17.61 -9.71
C MET A 118 -4.19 18.83 -10.41
N LEU A 119 -2.89 18.73 -10.68
CA LEU A 119 -2.18 19.58 -11.64
C LEU A 119 -2.19 18.87 -12.99
N TYR A 120 -2.72 19.52 -14.00
CA TYR A 120 -2.58 19.12 -15.40
C TYR A 120 -1.49 19.96 -16.06
N VAL A 121 -0.62 19.32 -16.84
CA VAL A 121 0.39 19.96 -17.68
C VAL A 121 0.31 19.37 -19.08
N GLU A 122 0.33 20.24 -20.08
CA GLU A 122 0.39 19.86 -21.50
C GLU A 122 1.50 20.64 -22.19
N TRP A 123 2.42 19.92 -22.80
CA TRP A 123 3.50 20.52 -23.59
C TRP A 123 3.13 20.61 -25.06
N ASP A 124 3.49 21.70 -25.69
CA ASP A 124 3.31 21.87 -27.13
C ASP A 124 4.33 21.07 -27.95
N ASN A 125 4.13 21.06 -29.28
CA ASN A 125 4.97 20.27 -30.20
C ASN A 125 6.41 20.80 -30.31
N GLU A 126 6.71 22.00 -29.83
CA GLU A 126 8.05 22.59 -29.88
C GLU A 126 8.87 22.29 -28.62
N ALA A 127 8.23 21.81 -27.56
CA ALA A 127 8.89 21.50 -26.30
C ALA A 127 9.99 20.44 -26.46
N THR A 128 11.16 20.73 -25.95
CA THR A 128 12.32 19.80 -25.85
C THR A 128 12.68 19.51 -24.40
N ASP A 129 12.38 20.44 -23.49
CA ASP A 129 12.47 20.22 -22.04
C ASP A 129 11.05 20.05 -21.48
N ARG A 130 10.76 18.89 -20.93
CA ARG A 130 9.45 18.52 -20.39
C ARG A 130 9.59 18.09 -18.95
N LYS A 131 10.07 19.04 -18.13
CA LYS A 131 10.26 18.86 -16.70
C LYS A 131 9.24 19.64 -15.92
N VAL A 132 8.78 19.08 -14.83
CA VAL A 132 7.94 19.77 -13.85
C VAL A 132 8.23 19.25 -12.46
N SER A 133 8.18 20.14 -11.49
CA SER A 133 8.27 19.82 -10.07
C SER A 133 7.00 20.34 -9.37
N LEU A 134 6.30 19.46 -8.66
CA LEU A 134 5.18 19.79 -7.78
C LEU A 134 5.61 19.53 -6.34
N SER A 135 5.64 20.58 -5.52
CA SER A 135 5.93 20.45 -4.09
C SER A 135 4.79 20.99 -3.23
N PHE A 136 4.67 20.43 -2.04
CA PHE A 136 3.73 20.91 -1.02
C PHE A 136 4.24 20.54 0.37
N ASP A 137 3.87 21.34 1.35
CA ASP A 137 4.09 21.01 2.75
C ASP A 137 2.88 20.24 3.28
N ALA A 138 3.16 19.15 3.98
CA ALA A 138 2.15 18.33 4.64
C ALA A 138 2.41 18.26 6.15
N GLU A 139 1.36 18.53 6.92
CA GLU A 139 1.31 18.29 8.36
C GLU A 139 0.26 17.19 8.59
N ARG A 140 0.69 16.12 9.25
CA ARG A 140 -0.13 14.95 9.53
C ARG A 140 -0.15 14.67 11.03
N LYS A 141 -1.34 14.32 11.53
CA LYS A 141 -1.52 13.88 12.91
C LYS A 141 -1.91 12.42 12.94
N GLU A 142 -1.43 11.72 13.98
CA GLU A 142 -1.90 10.38 14.29
C GLU A 142 -3.39 10.42 14.59
N ILE A 143 -4.13 9.47 14.05
CA ILE A 143 -5.52 9.25 14.39
C ILE A 143 -5.57 8.16 15.46
N LYS A 144 -5.96 8.54 16.67
CA LYS A 144 -6.25 7.57 17.74
C LYS A 144 -7.73 7.26 17.71
N ARG A 145 -8.06 5.98 17.60
CA ARG A 145 -9.45 5.54 17.64
C ARG A 145 -10.07 5.90 18.97
N GLY A 146 -11.20 6.59 18.92
CA GLY A 146 -12.15 6.68 20.01
C GLY A 146 -13.08 5.45 20.06
N GLU A 147 -14.11 5.51 20.87
CA GLU A 147 -15.18 4.52 20.84
C GLU A 147 -15.96 4.62 19.53
N LEU A 148 -16.09 3.51 18.79
CA LEU A 148 -16.88 3.43 17.57
C LEU A 148 -18.32 3.03 17.95
N THR A 149 -19.25 3.93 17.68
CA THR A 149 -20.69 3.70 17.95
C THR A 149 -21.50 4.18 16.76
N GLU A 150 -22.51 3.40 16.37
CA GLU A 150 -23.49 3.85 15.39
C GLU A 150 -24.53 4.76 16.03
N LYS A 151 -24.85 5.85 15.36
CA LYS A 151 -25.96 6.75 15.71
C LYS A 151 -26.71 7.06 14.43
N GLU A 152 -28.03 7.09 14.50
CA GLU A 152 -28.81 7.52 13.34
C GLU A 152 -28.35 8.91 12.87
N ASP A 153 -27.93 8.95 11.61
CA ASP A 153 -27.61 10.18 10.90
C ASP A 153 -28.46 10.23 9.64
N GLN A 154 -29.26 11.26 9.51
CA GLN A 154 -30.12 11.44 8.33
C GLN A 154 -29.37 12.17 7.19
N ALA A 155 -28.15 12.63 7.43
CA ALA A 155 -27.38 13.35 6.45
C ALA A 155 -26.75 12.40 5.41
N LYS A 156 -26.92 12.72 4.13
CA LYS A 156 -26.06 12.27 3.02
C LYS A 156 -26.26 10.86 2.45
N LYS A 157 -27.39 10.20 2.61
CA LYS A 157 -27.62 8.91 1.94
C LYS A 157 -27.37 8.94 0.43
N ASP A 158 -27.62 10.07 -0.24
CA ASP A 158 -27.41 10.21 -1.68
C ASP A 158 -25.91 10.36 -2.03
N GLU A 159 -25.15 11.07 -1.23
CA GLU A 159 -23.69 11.19 -1.39
C GLU A 159 -22.95 9.87 -1.12
N LEU A 160 -23.52 9.01 -0.28
CA LEU A 160 -22.94 7.72 0.07
C LEU A 160 -23.24 6.62 -0.96
N LYS A 161 -24.24 6.80 -1.81
CA LYS A 161 -24.66 5.80 -2.83
C LYS A 161 -23.51 5.42 -3.77
N GLU A 162 -22.65 6.35 -4.12
CA GLU A 162 -21.49 6.07 -4.99
C GLU A 162 -20.52 5.09 -4.35
N PHE A 163 -20.37 5.15 -3.02
CA PHE A 163 -19.48 4.27 -2.26
C PHE A 163 -20.06 2.90 -1.94
N LEU A 164 -21.23 2.59 -2.48
CA LEU A 164 -21.85 1.27 -2.51
C LEU A 164 -21.80 0.62 -3.90
N GLN A 165 -21.41 1.39 -4.94
CA GLN A 165 -21.40 0.90 -6.31
C GLN A 165 -20.19 0.02 -6.61
N PRO A 166 -20.35 -0.96 -7.51
CA PRO A 166 -19.20 -1.68 -8.07
C PRO A 166 -18.32 -0.75 -8.90
N ASN A 167 -17.14 -1.23 -9.22
CA ASN A 167 -16.29 -0.68 -10.29
C ASN A 167 -15.67 -1.82 -11.11
N SER A 168 -14.86 -1.49 -12.11
CA SER A 168 -14.32 -2.47 -13.04
C SER A 168 -13.49 -3.58 -12.38
N MET A 169 -12.86 -3.31 -11.22
CA MET A 169 -12.01 -4.24 -10.48
C MET A 169 -12.68 -4.81 -9.21
N MET A 170 -13.75 -4.20 -8.75
CA MET A 170 -14.42 -4.55 -7.50
C MET A 170 -15.93 -4.74 -7.73
N PRO A 171 -16.38 -5.91 -8.19
CA PRO A 171 -17.80 -6.25 -8.19
C PRO A 171 -18.34 -6.35 -6.76
N VAL A 172 -19.65 -6.16 -6.60
CA VAL A 172 -20.34 -6.24 -5.30
C VAL A 172 -21.42 -7.34 -5.29
N ASP A 173 -21.52 -8.10 -6.35
CA ASP A 173 -22.43 -9.21 -6.56
C ASP A 173 -21.68 -10.55 -6.71
N GLY A 174 -22.36 -11.62 -7.11
CA GLY A 174 -21.79 -12.94 -7.32
C GLY A 174 -20.99 -13.46 -6.12
N LYS A 175 -19.77 -13.97 -6.36
CA LYS A 175 -18.88 -14.51 -5.32
C LYS A 175 -18.60 -13.53 -4.18
N VAL A 176 -18.49 -12.23 -4.49
CA VAL A 176 -18.23 -11.18 -3.50
C VAL A 176 -19.42 -11.08 -2.54
N LYS A 177 -20.62 -11.03 -3.09
CA LYS A 177 -21.86 -10.95 -2.28
C LYS A 177 -22.04 -12.21 -1.43
N GLU A 178 -21.89 -13.38 -2.01
CA GLU A 178 -22.01 -14.65 -1.30
C GLU A 178 -21.04 -14.74 -0.11
N LEU A 179 -19.80 -14.30 -0.33
CA LEU A 179 -18.78 -14.26 0.73
C LEU A 179 -19.11 -13.22 1.79
N ALA A 180 -19.53 -12.01 1.39
CA ALA A 180 -19.90 -10.96 2.31
C ALA A 180 -21.07 -11.41 3.21
N ASP A 181 -22.12 -12.03 2.64
CA ASP A 181 -23.26 -12.55 3.39
C ASP A 181 -22.85 -13.61 4.40
N LYS A 182 -21.95 -14.52 4.00
CA LYS A 182 -21.42 -15.57 4.89
C LYS A 182 -20.62 -14.96 6.06
N ILE A 183 -19.77 -13.95 5.79
CA ILE A 183 -18.95 -13.31 6.83
C ILE A 183 -19.84 -12.53 7.81
N THR A 184 -20.90 -11.90 7.30
CA THR A 184 -21.77 -11.01 8.08
C THR A 184 -23.03 -11.70 8.59
N GLU A 185 -23.13 -13.02 8.48
CA GLU A 185 -24.28 -13.79 8.98
C GLU A 185 -24.51 -13.50 10.47
N GLY A 186 -25.76 -13.14 10.80
CA GLY A 186 -26.17 -12.80 12.16
C GLY A 186 -25.69 -11.42 12.67
N LYS A 187 -24.99 -10.62 11.86
CA LYS A 187 -24.60 -9.25 12.21
C LYS A 187 -25.70 -8.28 11.83
N THR A 188 -26.13 -7.46 12.78
CA THR A 188 -27.26 -6.55 12.60
C THR A 188 -26.83 -5.09 12.39
N THR A 189 -25.66 -4.70 12.92
CA THR A 189 -25.12 -3.34 12.79
C THR A 189 -24.04 -3.26 11.69
N ASP A 190 -23.87 -2.11 11.09
CA ASP A 190 -22.84 -1.90 10.08
C ASP A 190 -21.43 -2.00 10.70
N LEU A 191 -21.27 -1.54 11.94
CA LEU A 191 -20.03 -1.71 12.69
C LEU A 191 -19.63 -3.18 12.85
N ASP A 192 -20.58 -4.05 13.26
CA ASP A 192 -20.32 -5.49 13.43
C ASP A 192 -20.01 -6.18 12.10
N LYS A 193 -20.73 -5.80 11.02
CA LYS A 193 -20.45 -6.33 9.67
C LYS A 193 -19.05 -5.98 9.22
N VAL A 194 -18.66 -4.70 9.31
CA VAL A 194 -17.35 -4.26 8.86
C VAL A 194 -16.24 -4.84 9.73
N LYS A 195 -16.47 -4.96 11.06
CA LYS A 195 -15.50 -5.62 11.94
C LYS A 195 -15.28 -7.08 11.55
N ALA A 196 -16.33 -7.82 11.26
CA ALA A 196 -16.21 -9.20 10.79
C ALA A 196 -15.45 -9.30 9.44
N ILE A 197 -15.72 -8.38 8.51
CA ILE A 197 -15.01 -8.31 7.23
C ILE A 197 -13.53 -7.94 7.43
N TYR A 198 -13.21 -7.00 8.32
CA TYR A 198 -11.84 -6.63 8.66
C TYR A 198 -11.05 -7.80 9.22
N ASP A 199 -11.63 -8.49 10.20
CA ASP A 199 -11.01 -9.68 10.81
C ASP A 199 -10.84 -10.82 9.80
N TRP A 200 -11.85 -11.03 8.95
CA TRP A 200 -11.77 -12.02 7.88
C TRP A 200 -10.64 -11.66 6.89
N THR A 201 -10.50 -10.40 6.52
CA THR A 201 -9.46 -9.94 5.59
C THR A 201 -8.06 -10.23 6.15
N ILE A 202 -7.80 -9.90 7.42
CA ILE A 202 -6.53 -10.20 8.08
C ILE A 202 -6.29 -11.72 8.17
N ALA A 203 -7.32 -12.48 8.53
CA ALA A 203 -7.21 -13.93 8.69
C ALA A 203 -6.92 -14.66 7.36
N ASN A 204 -7.53 -14.24 6.26
CA ASN A 204 -7.55 -14.99 5.01
C ASN A 204 -6.64 -14.44 3.92
N MET A 205 -6.32 -13.14 3.89
CA MET A 205 -5.40 -12.59 2.91
C MET A 205 -3.95 -12.61 3.39
N ASN A 206 -3.00 -12.59 2.45
CA ASN A 206 -1.58 -12.55 2.72
C ASN A 206 -0.90 -11.40 1.96
N ARG A 207 0.19 -10.88 2.53
CA ARG A 207 1.04 -9.92 1.84
C ARG A 207 1.98 -10.65 0.89
N ASP A 208 2.06 -10.19 -0.38
CA ASP A 208 2.99 -10.69 -1.39
C ASP A 208 3.82 -9.53 -1.96
N GLU A 209 5.12 -9.50 -1.63
CA GLU A 209 6.02 -8.43 -2.08
C GLU A 209 6.45 -8.58 -3.54
N SER A 210 6.16 -9.69 -4.22
CA SER A 210 6.45 -9.89 -5.64
C SER A 210 5.51 -9.11 -6.55
N VAL A 211 4.34 -8.69 -6.05
CA VAL A 211 3.36 -7.91 -6.81
C VAL A 211 3.95 -6.55 -7.21
N LYS A 212 3.73 -6.14 -8.47
CA LYS A 212 4.20 -4.85 -9.00
C LYS A 212 3.45 -3.68 -8.35
N GLY A 213 4.17 -2.65 -7.93
CA GLY A 213 3.60 -1.45 -7.30
C GLY A 213 2.80 -1.76 -6.05
N CYS A 214 1.59 -1.25 -5.96
CA CYS A 214 0.63 -1.50 -4.88
C CYS A 214 -0.37 -2.64 -5.18
N GLY A 215 -0.31 -3.24 -6.36
CA GLY A 215 -1.30 -4.19 -6.87
C GLY A 215 -2.40 -3.53 -7.70
N THR A 216 -3.26 -4.34 -8.29
CA THR A 216 -4.36 -3.88 -9.16
C THR A 216 -5.73 -3.89 -8.47
N GLY A 217 -5.90 -4.74 -7.46
CA GLY A 217 -7.16 -4.88 -6.72
C GLY A 217 -8.26 -5.58 -7.51
N GLU A 218 -7.93 -6.55 -8.36
CA GLU A 218 -8.90 -7.36 -9.12
C GLU A 218 -9.53 -8.41 -8.19
N VAL A 219 -10.64 -8.03 -7.55
CA VAL A 219 -11.21 -8.74 -6.40
C VAL A 219 -11.56 -10.19 -6.71
N GLU A 220 -12.18 -10.50 -7.85
CA GLU A 220 -12.55 -11.89 -8.15
C GLU A 220 -11.34 -12.83 -8.21
N LYS A 221 -10.22 -12.38 -8.79
CA LYS A 221 -8.96 -13.14 -8.78
C LYS A 221 -8.37 -13.27 -7.38
N LEU A 222 -8.49 -12.20 -6.58
CA LEU A 222 -7.98 -12.19 -5.22
C LEU A 222 -8.79 -13.08 -4.26
N LEU A 223 -10.05 -13.34 -4.54
CA LEU A 223 -10.82 -14.33 -3.78
C LEU A 223 -10.36 -15.77 -4.08
N ASP A 224 -9.87 -16.03 -5.28
CA ASP A 224 -9.31 -17.35 -5.65
C ASP A 224 -7.83 -17.50 -5.21
N MET A 225 -7.07 -16.41 -5.17
CA MET A 225 -5.67 -16.33 -4.70
C MET A 225 -5.49 -15.16 -3.71
N PRO A 226 -5.78 -15.36 -2.43
CA PRO A 226 -5.89 -14.27 -1.45
C PRO A 226 -4.52 -13.74 -0.99
N GLN A 227 -3.76 -13.20 -1.94
CA GLN A 227 -2.45 -12.59 -1.66
C GLN A 227 -2.19 -11.39 -2.56
N GLY A 228 -1.50 -10.38 -2.03
CA GLY A 228 -1.19 -9.18 -2.80
C GLY A 228 -0.59 -8.07 -1.96
N LYS A 229 -0.57 -6.87 -2.52
CA LYS A 229 -0.12 -5.67 -1.81
C LYS A 229 -1.31 -4.85 -1.28
N CYS A 230 -1.03 -3.61 -0.89
CA CYS A 230 -2.03 -2.76 -0.22
C CYS A 230 -3.30 -2.59 -1.04
N THR A 231 -3.22 -2.28 -2.34
CA THR A 231 -4.39 -2.12 -3.19
C THR A 231 -5.21 -3.41 -3.26
N ASP A 232 -4.55 -4.57 -3.39
CA ASP A 232 -5.23 -5.86 -3.48
C ASP A 232 -5.99 -6.18 -2.19
N ILE A 233 -5.34 -5.99 -1.04
CA ILE A 233 -5.94 -6.27 0.28
C ILE A 233 -7.11 -5.33 0.56
N HIS A 234 -6.93 -4.02 0.28
CA HIS A 234 -7.98 -3.03 0.56
C HIS A 234 -9.15 -3.14 -0.42
N SER A 235 -8.91 -3.54 -1.67
CA SER A 235 -10.00 -3.76 -2.64
C SER A 235 -10.93 -4.90 -2.21
N VAL A 236 -10.37 -6.00 -1.69
CA VAL A 236 -11.18 -7.10 -1.13
C VAL A 236 -12.00 -6.61 0.06
N PHE A 237 -11.37 -5.89 1.00
CA PHE A 237 -12.07 -5.32 2.15
C PHE A 237 -13.21 -4.38 1.72
N VAL A 238 -12.94 -3.42 0.83
CA VAL A 238 -13.91 -2.43 0.35
C VAL A 238 -15.05 -3.10 -0.42
N ALA A 239 -14.75 -4.06 -1.30
CA ALA A 239 -15.76 -4.78 -2.07
C ALA A 239 -16.71 -5.57 -1.14
N LEU A 240 -16.19 -6.26 -0.13
CA LEU A 240 -16.98 -6.99 0.85
C LEU A 240 -17.85 -6.05 1.70
N CYS A 241 -17.32 -4.88 2.12
CA CYS A 241 -18.10 -3.87 2.83
C CYS A 241 -19.26 -3.36 1.97
N ARG A 242 -19.00 -2.99 0.71
CA ARG A 242 -20.03 -2.53 -0.23
C ARG A 242 -21.10 -3.61 -0.47
N ALA A 243 -20.67 -4.84 -0.68
CA ALA A 243 -21.58 -5.99 -0.86
C ALA A 243 -22.43 -6.28 0.38
N ALA A 244 -21.92 -5.99 1.59
CA ALA A 244 -22.66 -6.05 2.85
C ALA A 244 -23.57 -4.83 3.11
N GLY A 245 -23.60 -3.86 2.18
CA GLY A 245 -24.41 -2.65 2.27
C GLY A 245 -23.79 -1.51 3.06
N VAL A 246 -22.49 -1.58 3.37
CA VAL A 246 -21.76 -0.51 4.08
C VAL A 246 -20.94 0.31 3.10
N PRO A 247 -21.14 1.65 3.02
CA PRO A 247 -20.34 2.51 2.14
C PRO A 247 -18.87 2.43 2.53
N ALA A 248 -18.02 2.14 1.55
CA ALA A 248 -16.58 2.03 1.76
C ALA A 248 -15.80 2.55 0.55
N ARG A 249 -14.57 3.05 0.80
CA ARG A 249 -13.71 3.61 -0.23
C ARG A 249 -12.23 3.33 0.04
N GLU A 250 -11.43 3.42 -1.00
CA GLU A 250 -9.98 3.40 -0.90
C GLU A 250 -9.45 4.81 -0.97
N ILE A 251 -8.41 5.07 -0.18
CA ILE A 251 -7.62 6.29 -0.23
C ILE A 251 -6.23 5.92 -0.77
N PHE A 252 -5.81 6.60 -1.80
CA PHE A 252 -4.48 6.47 -2.40
C PHE A 252 -3.61 7.61 -1.92
N GLY A 253 -2.39 7.28 -1.49
CA GLY A 253 -1.51 8.26 -0.89
C GLY A 253 -0.04 7.88 -1.01
N VAL A 254 0.79 8.64 -0.33
CA VAL A 254 2.24 8.46 -0.26
C VAL A 254 2.71 8.54 1.18
N ARG A 255 3.77 7.80 1.52
CA ARG A 255 4.36 7.86 2.87
C ARG A 255 5.24 9.09 3.03
N MET A 256 5.33 9.55 4.26
CA MET A 256 6.39 10.43 4.74
C MET A 256 7.40 9.58 5.50
N SER A 257 8.66 9.65 5.12
CA SER A 257 9.71 8.87 5.76
C SER A 257 9.85 9.17 7.26
N LYS A 258 10.31 8.18 8.01
CA LYS A 258 10.77 8.37 9.40
C LYS A 258 12.09 9.14 9.47
N LYS A 259 12.88 9.14 8.40
CA LYS A 259 14.13 9.91 8.30
C LYS A 259 13.83 11.38 8.00
N ALA A 260 14.79 12.25 8.29
CA ALA A 260 14.69 13.67 7.99
C ALA A 260 14.64 13.96 6.48
N SER A 261 15.26 13.11 5.64
CA SER A 261 15.17 13.18 4.18
C SER A 261 15.23 11.76 3.60
N ASP A 262 14.41 11.50 2.58
CA ASP A 262 14.38 10.20 1.91
C ASP A 262 13.78 10.28 0.50
N ASP A 263 14.00 9.23 -0.28
CA ASP A 263 13.34 8.99 -1.57
C ASP A 263 12.07 8.13 -1.34
N GLU A 264 10.93 8.74 -1.53
CA GLU A 264 9.61 8.11 -1.39
C GLU A 264 8.98 7.74 -2.74
N THR A 265 9.78 7.62 -3.81
CA THR A 265 9.31 7.19 -5.15
C THR A 265 8.62 5.83 -5.12
N LYS A 266 8.95 4.99 -4.14
CA LYS A 266 8.30 3.70 -3.85
C LYS A 266 7.45 3.72 -2.58
N GLY A 267 7.17 4.92 -2.08
CA GLY A 267 6.43 5.17 -0.85
C GLY A 267 4.91 5.21 -1.00
N GLN A 268 4.37 4.94 -2.21
CA GLN A 268 2.93 4.89 -2.39
C GLN A 268 2.30 3.85 -1.46
N HIS A 269 1.20 4.25 -0.87
CA HIS A 269 0.42 3.40 0.03
C HIS A 269 -1.04 3.79 -0.05
N CYS A 270 -1.91 2.81 -0.08
CA CYS A 270 -3.35 3.01 0.06
C CYS A 270 -3.84 2.43 1.38
N TRP A 271 -4.99 2.89 1.81
CA TRP A 271 -5.76 2.33 2.92
C TRP A 271 -7.23 2.40 2.60
N SER A 272 -8.07 1.89 3.46
CA SER A 272 -9.52 1.92 3.29
C SER A 272 -10.21 2.77 4.34
N GLU A 273 -11.39 3.23 4.00
CA GLU A 273 -12.32 3.89 4.91
C GLU A 273 -13.71 3.29 4.71
N PHE A 274 -14.45 3.12 5.79
CA PHE A 274 -15.86 2.80 5.76
C PHE A 274 -16.68 3.89 6.46
N TYR A 275 -17.90 4.09 6.02
CA TYR A 275 -18.75 5.10 6.64
C TYR A 275 -19.58 4.48 7.76
N LEU A 276 -19.49 5.09 8.94
CA LEU A 276 -20.28 4.73 10.09
C LEU A 276 -21.21 5.87 10.43
N GLN A 277 -22.51 5.59 10.51
CA GLN A 277 -23.52 6.62 10.80
C GLN A 277 -23.24 7.30 12.14
N GLY A 278 -23.28 8.63 12.13
CA GLY A 278 -22.98 9.47 13.28
C GLY A 278 -21.49 9.63 13.63
N GLN A 279 -20.59 8.99 12.86
CA GLN A 279 -19.13 9.14 13.01
C GLN A 279 -18.43 9.58 11.71
N GLY A 280 -19.05 9.35 10.54
CA GLY A 280 -18.44 9.64 9.26
C GLY A 280 -17.46 8.55 8.79
N TRP A 281 -16.41 8.95 8.08
CA TRP A 281 -15.44 8.05 7.49
C TRP A 281 -14.41 7.54 8.52
N VAL A 282 -14.49 6.27 8.85
CA VAL A 282 -13.61 5.56 9.78
C VAL A 282 -12.51 4.83 9.00
N LYS A 283 -11.27 4.93 9.46
CA LYS A 283 -10.09 4.34 8.82
C LYS A 283 -10.00 2.84 9.12
N ALA A 284 -9.49 2.08 8.13
CA ALA A 284 -9.13 0.68 8.32
C ALA A 284 -7.95 0.33 7.40
N ASP A 285 -6.88 -0.23 7.98
CA ASP A 285 -5.69 -0.62 7.21
C ASP A 285 -5.26 -2.06 7.50
N PRO A 286 -6.01 -3.06 7.02
CA PRO A 286 -5.59 -4.46 7.11
C PRO A 286 -4.31 -4.73 6.32
N GLY A 287 -3.98 -3.90 5.32
CA GLY A 287 -2.77 -4.03 4.50
C GLY A 287 -1.49 -3.80 5.29
N ASP A 288 -1.44 -2.81 6.20
CA ASP A 288 -0.27 -2.58 7.05
C ASP A 288 -0.16 -3.61 8.19
N VAL A 289 -1.26 -4.15 8.68
CA VAL A 289 -1.24 -5.31 9.58
C VAL A 289 -0.53 -6.48 8.90
N LEU A 290 -0.98 -6.88 7.70
CA LEU A 290 -0.40 -8.01 6.96
C LEU A 290 1.03 -7.73 6.50
N LYS A 291 1.39 -6.47 6.21
CA LYS A 291 2.78 -6.07 5.94
C LYS A 291 3.67 -6.27 7.16
N ALA A 292 3.18 -5.94 8.35
CA ALA A 292 3.92 -6.15 9.59
C ALA A 292 4.07 -7.64 9.92
N VAL A 293 3.00 -8.43 9.74
CA VAL A 293 3.03 -9.89 9.88
C VAL A 293 4.16 -10.48 9.03
N LEU A 294 4.22 -10.14 7.74
CA LEU A 294 5.26 -10.64 6.85
C LEU A 294 6.67 -10.16 7.27
N LYS A 295 6.83 -8.84 7.49
CA LYS A 295 8.17 -8.25 7.74
C LYS A 295 8.76 -8.62 9.09
N GLN A 296 7.92 -8.78 10.09
CA GLN A 296 8.34 -9.15 11.46
C GLN A 296 8.27 -10.66 11.69
N LYS A 297 7.84 -11.44 10.69
CA LYS A 297 7.67 -12.89 10.75
C LYS A 297 6.75 -13.32 11.90
N LEU A 298 5.64 -12.62 12.04
CA LEU A 298 4.61 -12.90 13.03
C LEU A 298 3.61 -13.93 12.49
N ASP A 299 2.95 -14.64 13.40
CA ASP A 299 1.72 -15.37 13.08
C ASP A 299 0.51 -14.44 13.20
N LYS A 300 -0.55 -14.74 12.43
CA LYS A 300 -1.81 -13.96 12.50
C LYS A 300 -2.49 -14.08 13.87
N SER A 301 -2.18 -15.13 14.62
CA SER A 301 -2.67 -15.38 16.00
C SER A 301 -1.85 -14.69 17.09
N ASP A 302 -0.66 -14.16 16.76
CA ASP A 302 0.21 -13.50 17.73
C ASP A 302 -0.45 -12.29 18.38
N GLU A 303 -0.13 -12.04 19.66
CA GLU A 303 -0.61 -10.87 20.39
C GLU A 303 -0.20 -9.57 19.70
N LYS A 304 1.03 -9.50 19.18
CA LYS A 304 1.50 -8.33 18.42
C LYS A 304 0.70 -8.08 17.15
N THR A 305 0.23 -9.13 16.47
CA THR A 305 -0.67 -8.98 15.31
C THR A 305 -2.03 -8.43 15.72
N LYS A 306 -2.57 -8.87 16.86
CA LYS A 306 -3.83 -8.36 17.41
C LYS A 306 -3.73 -6.90 17.83
N GLU A 307 -2.62 -6.50 18.47
CA GLU A 307 -2.35 -5.09 18.80
C GLU A 307 -2.31 -4.21 17.55
N LEU A 308 -1.64 -4.66 16.50
CA LEU A 308 -1.59 -3.94 15.22
C LEU A 308 -2.96 -3.88 14.55
N ALA A 309 -3.71 -4.99 14.57
CA ALA A 309 -5.07 -5.04 14.03
C ALA A 309 -5.99 -4.10 14.80
N ASP A 310 -5.89 -4.03 16.12
CA ASP A 310 -6.64 -3.10 16.94
C ASP A 310 -6.24 -1.64 16.67
N TYR A 311 -4.96 -1.35 16.53
CA TYR A 311 -4.46 -0.02 16.21
C TYR A 311 -4.99 0.49 14.86
N TYR A 312 -4.91 -0.34 13.80
CA TYR A 312 -5.37 0.03 12.46
C TYR A 312 -6.88 -0.14 12.23
N TRP A 313 -7.63 -0.52 13.25
CA TRP A 313 -9.08 -0.47 13.26
C TRP A 313 -9.56 0.87 13.81
N GLY A 314 -9.77 1.84 12.93
CA GLY A 314 -10.16 3.21 13.28
C GLY A 314 -8.99 4.15 13.59
N GLY A 315 -7.79 3.63 13.82
CA GLY A 315 -6.58 4.41 14.05
C GLY A 315 -5.67 4.47 12.81
N MET A 316 -4.74 5.41 12.81
CA MET A 316 -3.76 5.56 11.72
C MET A 316 -2.56 6.40 12.15
N ASP A 317 -1.36 5.97 11.78
CA ASP A 317 -0.14 6.75 12.01
C ASP A 317 -0.12 8.06 11.19
N SER A 318 0.77 8.97 11.57
CA SER A 318 0.97 10.26 10.89
C SER A 318 1.89 10.20 9.66
N LEU A 319 2.37 9.01 9.29
CA LEU A 319 3.42 8.85 8.27
C LEU A 319 2.87 8.66 6.85
N ARG A 320 1.70 9.18 6.54
CA ARG A 320 1.09 9.03 5.20
C ARG A 320 0.22 10.23 4.83
N VAL A 321 0.36 10.69 3.60
CA VAL A 321 -0.44 11.77 3.02
C VAL A 321 -1.48 11.19 2.08
N ALA A 322 -2.75 11.51 2.29
CA ALA A 322 -3.84 11.20 1.37
C ALA A 322 -3.73 12.09 0.13
N LEU A 323 -3.76 11.50 -1.05
CA LEU A 323 -3.74 12.20 -2.32
C LEU A 323 -5.12 12.19 -2.98
N THR A 324 -5.66 11.00 -3.26
CA THR A 324 -6.90 10.83 -4.02
C THR A 324 -7.75 9.68 -3.47
N THR A 325 -8.99 9.60 -3.93
CA THR A 325 -9.92 8.50 -3.66
C THR A 325 -10.61 8.04 -4.95
N GLY A 326 -11.09 6.80 -4.94
CA GLY A 326 -11.93 6.24 -6.01
C GLY A 326 -11.19 5.43 -7.05
N ARG A 327 -11.98 4.79 -7.89
CA ARG A 327 -11.56 3.91 -8.99
C ARG A 327 -12.27 4.31 -10.28
N ASP A 328 -11.81 3.78 -11.41
CA ASP A 328 -12.33 4.07 -12.74
C ASP A 328 -12.41 5.58 -13.01
N LEU A 329 -11.34 6.30 -12.62
CA LEU A 329 -11.31 7.75 -12.61
C LEU A 329 -11.21 8.32 -14.03
N THR A 330 -12.07 9.26 -14.31
CA THR A 330 -11.89 10.19 -15.43
C THR A 330 -11.27 11.46 -14.87
N LEU A 331 -10.05 11.76 -15.32
CA LEU A 331 -9.31 12.94 -14.89
C LEU A 331 -9.89 14.22 -15.52
N GLU A 332 -9.43 15.36 -15.05
CA GLU A 332 -9.83 16.67 -15.61
C GLU A 332 -8.57 17.51 -15.92
N PRO A 333 -8.31 17.87 -17.21
CA PRO A 333 -9.03 17.42 -18.41
C PRO A 333 -8.98 15.89 -18.57
N LYS A 334 -9.97 15.36 -19.29
CA LYS A 334 -10.07 13.92 -19.52
C LYS A 334 -8.83 13.39 -20.25
N GLN A 335 -8.29 12.30 -19.75
CA GLN A 335 -7.25 11.51 -20.43
C GLN A 335 -7.79 10.87 -21.73
N ASP A 336 -6.88 10.59 -22.65
CA ASP A 336 -7.23 9.94 -23.92
C ASP A 336 -7.36 8.41 -23.77
N ASP A 337 -6.59 7.80 -22.85
CA ASP A 337 -6.67 6.38 -22.54
C ASP A 337 -7.91 6.05 -21.66
N LYS A 338 -8.07 4.81 -21.29
CA LYS A 338 -9.15 4.32 -20.42
C LYS A 338 -9.15 5.01 -19.04
N PRO A 339 -10.28 4.97 -18.32
CA PRO A 339 -10.34 5.45 -16.93
C PRO A 339 -9.27 4.81 -16.05
N LEU A 340 -8.69 5.61 -15.14
CA LEU A 340 -7.63 5.15 -14.25
C LEU A 340 -8.20 4.23 -13.17
N ASN A 341 -7.54 3.10 -12.99
CA ASN A 341 -7.83 2.20 -11.87
C ASN A 341 -7.64 2.89 -10.50
N ASN A 342 -6.63 3.76 -10.38
CA ASN A 342 -6.41 4.66 -9.23
C ASN A 342 -5.51 5.82 -9.63
N PHE A 343 -5.48 6.88 -8.81
CA PHE A 343 -4.64 8.04 -9.06
C PHE A 343 -3.72 8.33 -7.86
N GLY A 344 -3.01 7.30 -7.40
CA GLY A 344 -1.98 7.41 -6.36
C GLY A 344 -0.56 7.62 -6.89
N TYR A 345 -0.40 7.66 -8.22
CA TYR A 345 0.87 7.85 -8.94
C TYR A 345 0.74 9.03 -9.90
N PRO A 346 1.86 9.68 -10.29
CA PRO A 346 1.88 10.51 -11.49
C PRO A 346 1.32 9.75 -12.69
N TYR A 347 0.54 10.40 -13.53
CA TYR A 347 -0.02 9.81 -14.73
C TYR A 347 0.32 10.67 -15.94
N ALA A 348 0.83 10.07 -17.00
CA ALA A 348 1.18 10.78 -18.22
C ALA A 348 0.77 10.00 -19.48
N GLU A 349 0.52 10.75 -20.55
CA GLU A 349 0.25 10.22 -21.88
C GLU A 349 1.18 10.84 -22.92
N VAL A 350 1.64 10.02 -23.83
CA VAL A 350 2.34 10.45 -25.05
C VAL A 350 1.54 9.95 -26.25
N GLU A 351 1.14 10.86 -27.15
CA GLU A 351 0.29 10.54 -28.31
C GLU A 351 -1.00 9.80 -27.90
N GLY A 352 -1.60 10.19 -26.77
CA GLY A 352 -2.83 9.61 -26.23
C GLY A 352 -2.68 8.19 -25.65
N LYS A 353 -1.44 7.74 -25.38
CA LYS A 353 -1.17 6.45 -24.76
C LYS A 353 -0.56 6.64 -23.39
N ALA A 354 -1.12 5.96 -22.40
CA ALA A 354 -0.61 5.98 -21.05
C ALA A 354 0.80 5.42 -20.95
N LEU A 355 1.64 6.09 -20.18
CA LEU A 355 2.98 5.61 -19.84
C LEU A 355 2.93 4.66 -18.63
N ASP A 356 3.83 3.68 -18.61
CA ASP A 356 3.97 2.77 -17.47
C ASP A 356 4.77 3.44 -16.34
N TYR A 357 4.08 4.01 -15.36
CA TYR A 357 4.70 4.67 -14.19
C TYR A 357 5.49 3.72 -13.28
N TYR A 358 5.44 2.42 -13.51
CA TYR A 358 6.31 1.44 -12.84
C TYR A 358 7.61 1.16 -13.60
N ASN A 359 7.75 1.69 -14.80
CA ASN A 359 8.94 1.52 -15.64
C ASN A 359 9.68 2.85 -15.80
N PRO A 360 10.80 3.08 -15.09
CA PRO A 360 11.56 4.33 -15.21
C PRO A 360 12.10 4.60 -16.63
N ALA A 361 12.27 3.53 -17.44
CA ALA A 361 12.64 3.70 -18.84
C ALA A 361 11.49 4.25 -19.70
N ASP A 362 10.25 4.16 -19.25
CA ASP A 362 9.07 4.69 -19.91
C ASP A 362 8.62 6.01 -19.27
N PHE A 363 8.49 6.04 -17.96
CA PHE A 363 8.07 7.21 -17.21
C PHE A 363 9.05 7.53 -16.06
N GLU A 364 9.87 8.57 -16.25
CA GLU A 364 10.83 8.99 -15.24
C GLU A 364 10.23 10.02 -14.27
N TYR A 365 10.13 9.65 -13.01
CA TYR A 365 9.75 10.55 -11.92
C TYR A 365 10.38 10.11 -10.60
N ASN A 366 10.46 11.02 -9.66
CA ASN A 366 10.81 10.71 -8.27
C ASN A 366 9.96 11.53 -7.30
N ILE A 367 9.83 11.00 -6.08
CA ILE A 367 9.14 11.69 -4.96
C ILE A 367 10.15 11.79 -3.81
N LYS A 368 10.44 13.01 -3.38
CA LYS A 368 11.37 13.28 -2.26
C LYS A 368 10.59 13.79 -1.07
N PHE A 369 11.01 13.34 0.10
CA PHE A 369 10.51 13.85 1.39
C PHE A 369 11.63 14.58 2.12
N GLU A 370 11.33 15.74 2.69
CA GLU A 370 12.19 16.50 3.57
C GLU A 370 11.38 16.93 4.81
N GLU A 371 11.88 16.57 6.00
CA GLU A 371 11.25 16.94 7.26
C GLU A 371 11.29 18.46 7.47
N ALA A 372 10.19 19.04 7.95
CA ALA A 372 10.15 20.44 8.36
C ALA A 372 11.08 20.66 9.56
N LYS A 373 11.85 21.76 9.49
CA LYS A 373 12.76 22.17 10.56
C LYS A 373 12.01 22.82 11.72
#